data_e2e7ae0f607087bb2c0b72cb01722117
#
_entry.id   e2e7ae0f607087bb2c0b72cb01722117
#
_cell.length_a   1.000
_cell.length_b   1.000
_cell.length_c   1.000
_cell.angle_alpha   90.00
_cell.angle_beta   90.00
_cell.angle_gamma   90.00
#
_symmetry.space_group_name_H-M   'P 1'
#
loop_
_entity.id
_entity.type
_entity.pdbx_description
1 polymer ?
#
loop_
_entity_poly.entity_id
_entity_poly.type
_entity_poly.pdbx_seq_one_letter_code
_entity_poly.pdbx_strand_id
1 'polypeptide(L)'
;MNMNLGKTLSVGFLSLLLLVCLSACGAEEKTPPAETTPSETSTELPKSPELKLNDDGTGTYAEIISPGGNTDYLALATVYFHYEGGAITSVDSVRVKAVEGWVSIQQDTELNAAGISYNEERTQAAVPFTYYASIGSGMAVYDNIVVVNLEYREG
;
A
#
# COMPACT_ATOMS: atom_id res chain seq x y z
N MET A 1 -41.57 37.99 -18.90
CA MET A 1 -42.15 38.88 -17.86
C MET A 1 -41.63 38.44 -16.52
N ASN A 2 -40.92 39.39 -15.84
CA ASN A 2 -40.44 39.42 -14.45
C ASN A 2 -39.28 38.47 -14.10
N MET A 3 -38.12 38.89 -14.11
CA MET A 3 -37.16 39.72 -13.34
C MET A 3 -37.47 39.82 -11.83
N ASN A 4 -36.54 39.28 -11.02
CA ASN A 4 -36.12 39.84 -9.73
C ASN A 4 -34.78 39.17 -9.37
N LEU A 5 -33.80 39.79 -9.42
CA LEU A 5 -32.83 40.74 -8.90
C LEU A 5 -32.90 40.87 -7.37
N GLY A 6 -31.94 40.30 -6.69
CA GLY A 6 -31.70 40.43 -5.25
C GLY A 6 -30.22 40.39 -4.95
N LYS A 7 -29.59 41.56 -5.03
CA LYS A 7 -28.26 41.87 -4.48
C LYS A 7 -28.33 41.88 -2.97
N THR A 8 -27.34 41.31 -2.28
CA THR A 8 -26.83 41.90 -1.03
C THR A 8 -25.34 41.64 -0.88
N LEU A 9 -24.61 42.72 -0.98
CA LEU A 9 -23.26 42.90 -0.44
C LEU A 9 -23.32 42.80 1.09
N SER A 10 -22.31 42.21 1.69
CA SER A 10 -21.91 42.56 3.05
C SER A 10 -20.39 42.59 3.15
N VAL A 11 -19.97 43.81 3.36
CA VAL A 11 -18.61 44.30 3.58
C VAL A 11 -18.26 44.16 5.06
N GLY A 12 -17.00 43.77 5.36
CA GLY A 12 -16.31 44.34 6.50
C GLY A 12 -16.25 43.47 7.75
N PHE A 13 -15.05 43.01 8.11
CA PHE A 13 -14.46 43.44 9.38
C PHE A 13 -12.94 43.16 9.37
N LEU A 14 -12.24 44.23 9.19
CA LEU A 14 -10.83 44.41 9.46
C LEU A 14 -10.70 44.60 10.97
N SER A 15 -9.97 43.73 11.67
CA SER A 15 -9.52 44.03 13.04
C SER A 15 -8.06 43.63 13.19
N LEU A 16 -7.26 44.64 13.05
CA LEU A 16 -5.89 44.79 13.48
C LEU A 16 -5.85 44.76 15.03
N LEU A 17 -5.11 43.79 15.61
CA LEU A 17 -4.66 43.94 16.97
C LEU A 17 -3.18 43.48 17.09
N LEU A 18 -2.36 44.52 17.05
CA LEU A 18 -0.95 44.49 17.40
C LEU A 18 -0.86 44.55 18.94
N LEU A 19 -0.29 43.54 19.58
CA LEU A 19 0.19 43.72 20.95
C LEU A 19 1.58 43.11 21.08
N VAL A 20 2.53 44.03 21.19
CA VAL A 20 3.91 43.83 21.57
C VAL A 20 3.95 43.55 23.07
N CYS A 21 4.56 42.45 23.49
CA CYS A 21 5.12 42.33 24.84
C CYS A 21 6.53 41.76 24.74
N LEU A 22 7.49 42.67 24.85
CA LEU A 22 8.83 42.37 25.27
C LEU A 22 8.83 42.14 26.78
N SER A 23 9.39 41.03 27.25
CA SER A 23 10.13 40.96 28.52
C SER A 23 10.87 39.63 28.62
N ALA A 24 12.16 39.69 28.46
CA ALA A 24 13.19 39.46 29.46
C ALA A 24 13.52 38.00 29.79
N CYS A 25 14.73 37.64 29.36
CA CYS A 25 15.78 36.93 30.11
C CYS A 25 15.41 35.63 30.85
N GLY A 26 15.97 34.56 30.36
CA GLY A 26 16.16 33.29 31.04
C GLY A 26 16.97 32.38 30.12
N ALA A 27 18.29 32.42 30.22
CA ALA A 27 19.18 31.48 29.55
C ALA A 27 19.03 30.12 30.24
N GLU A 28 18.31 29.20 29.62
CA GLU A 28 18.48 27.76 29.82
C GLU A 28 18.92 27.18 28.50
N GLU A 29 20.15 26.75 28.52
CA GLU A 29 20.80 25.98 27.47
C GLU A 29 20.08 24.66 27.29
N LYS A 30 19.03 24.65 26.45
CA LYS A 30 18.32 23.45 26.09
C LYS A 30 19.08 22.81 24.93
N THR A 31 19.86 21.79 25.29
CA THR A 31 20.47 20.83 24.38
C THR A 31 19.44 20.45 23.31
N PRO A 32 19.78 20.57 22.02
CA PRO A 32 18.87 20.12 20.96
C PRO A 32 18.55 18.64 21.17
N PRO A 33 17.30 18.21 20.98
CA PRO A 33 17.01 16.78 20.93
C PRO A 33 17.90 16.18 19.84
N ALA A 34 18.60 15.13 20.19
CA ALA A 34 19.35 14.32 19.26
C ALA A 34 18.42 14.02 18.08
N GLU A 35 18.80 14.50 16.91
CA GLU A 35 18.26 14.06 15.64
C GLU A 35 18.40 12.53 15.63
N THR A 36 17.29 11.84 15.81
CA THR A 36 17.22 10.41 15.62
C THR A 36 17.44 10.22 14.12
N THR A 37 18.66 9.99 13.73
CA THR A 37 19.01 9.49 12.41
C THR A 37 18.07 8.33 12.14
N PRO A 38 17.29 8.34 11.05
CA PRO A 38 16.53 7.15 10.66
C PRO A 38 17.55 6.03 10.51
N SER A 39 17.42 5.01 11.35
CA SER A 39 18.18 3.78 11.21
C SER A 39 18.02 3.35 9.76
N GLU A 40 19.09 3.35 8.99
CA GLU A 40 19.15 2.72 7.68
C GLU A 40 18.81 1.24 7.94
N THR A 41 17.53 0.92 7.85
CA THR A 41 17.09 -0.46 7.78
C THR A 41 17.66 -0.96 6.47
N SER A 42 18.69 -1.77 6.55
CA SER A 42 19.19 -2.57 5.43
C SER A 42 17.97 -3.21 4.78
N THR A 43 17.62 -2.73 3.60
CA THR A 43 16.47 -3.24 2.86
C THR A 43 16.91 -4.53 2.18
N GLU A 44 17.04 -5.58 3.00
CA GLU A 44 17.10 -6.92 2.43
C GLU A 44 15.77 -7.16 1.74
N LEU A 45 15.81 -7.50 0.45
CA LEU A 45 14.60 -7.81 -0.30
C LEU A 45 13.84 -8.91 0.44
N PRO A 46 12.51 -8.79 0.59
CA PRO A 46 11.73 -9.83 1.24
C PRO A 46 11.92 -11.14 0.50
N LYS A 47 11.96 -12.24 1.24
CA LYS A 47 11.99 -13.57 0.62
C LYS A 47 10.81 -13.72 -0.33
N SER A 48 11.08 -14.27 -1.49
CA SER A 48 10.06 -14.41 -2.53
C SER A 48 10.32 -15.67 -3.37
N PRO A 49 9.31 -16.52 -3.52
CA PRO A 49 8.03 -16.48 -2.82
C PRO A 49 8.12 -16.91 -1.35
N GLU A 50 7.17 -16.44 -0.53
CA GLU A 50 7.04 -16.81 0.87
C GLU A 50 5.62 -17.31 1.16
N LEU A 51 5.49 -18.52 1.69
CA LEU A 51 4.22 -19.11 2.14
C LEU A 51 4.18 -19.16 3.66
N LYS A 52 3.11 -18.63 4.24
CA LYS A 52 2.80 -18.76 5.67
C LYS A 52 1.43 -19.37 5.85
N LEU A 53 1.35 -20.43 6.63
CA LEU A 53 0.10 -21.10 7.01
C LEU A 53 -0.09 -20.97 8.51
N ASN A 54 -1.27 -20.55 8.95
CA ASN A 54 -1.64 -20.38 10.34
C ASN A 54 -2.53 -21.54 10.80
N ASP A 55 -2.49 -21.88 12.09
CA ASP A 55 -3.29 -22.96 12.67
C ASP A 55 -4.80 -22.70 12.63
N ASP A 56 -5.22 -21.46 12.40
CA ASP A 56 -6.63 -21.05 12.28
C ASP A 56 -7.22 -21.27 10.88
N GLY A 57 -6.46 -21.86 9.95
CA GLY A 57 -6.89 -22.09 8.58
C GLY A 57 -6.72 -20.88 7.66
N THR A 58 -6.08 -19.81 8.12
CA THR A 58 -5.70 -18.67 7.27
C THR A 58 -4.28 -18.84 6.74
N GLY A 59 -4.01 -18.26 5.56
CA GLY A 59 -2.67 -18.27 4.98
C GLY A 59 -2.35 -16.99 4.23
N THR A 60 -1.06 -16.77 4.04
CA THR A 60 -0.54 -15.72 3.16
C THR A 60 0.50 -16.28 2.20
N TYR A 61 0.45 -15.81 0.96
CA TYR A 61 1.47 -16.10 -0.05
C TYR A 61 1.98 -14.77 -0.60
N ALA A 62 3.27 -14.55 -0.46
CA ALA A 62 3.90 -13.30 -0.87
C ALA A 62 4.90 -13.55 -2.01
N GLU A 63 4.82 -12.75 -3.06
CA GLU A 63 5.70 -12.85 -4.23
C GLU A 63 6.12 -11.47 -4.71
N ILE A 64 7.39 -11.34 -5.12
CA ILE A 64 7.90 -10.14 -5.76
C ILE A 64 7.43 -10.10 -7.22
N ILE A 65 6.79 -9.00 -7.57
CA ILE A 65 6.31 -8.72 -8.91
C ILE A 65 6.98 -7.47 -9.49
N SER A 66 7.05 -7.40 -10.82
CA SER A 66 7.60 -6.26 -11.54
C SER A 66 6.49 -5.55 -12.30
N PRO A 67 6.12 -4.31 -11.94
CA PRO A 67 5.10 -3.54 -12.64
C PRO A 67 5.43 -3.42 -14.12
N GLY A 68 4.51 -3.86 -14.99
CA GLY A 68 4.71 -3.81 -16.44
C GLY A 68 5.91 -4.62 -16.95
N GLY A 69 6.44 -5.57 -16.15
CA GLY A 69 7.61 -6.38 -16.50
C GLY A 69 8.94 -5.64 -16.40
N ASN A 70 8.97 -4.44 -15.83
CA ASN A 70 10.20 -3.69 -15.63
C ASN A 70 10.86 -4.10 -14.29
N THR A 71 12.03 -4.72 -14.37
CA THR A 71 12.77 -5.23 -13.20
C THR A 71 13.47 -4.17 -12.37
N ASP A 72 13.48 -2.90 -12.82
CA ASP A 72 14.01 -1.77 -12.04
C ASP A 72 13.03 -1.33 -10.94
N TYR A 73 11.79 -1.80 -11.00
CA TYR A 73 10.72 -1.49 -10.07
C TYR A 73 10.14 -2.77 -9.50
N LEU A 74 10.30 -2.96 -8.21
CA LEU A 74 9.83 -4.16 -7.53
C LEU A 74 8.71 -3.83 -6.55
N ALA A 75 7.72 -4.67 -6.54
CA ALA A 75 6.62 -4.63 -5.59
C ALA A 75 6.40 -6.01 -4.98
N LEU A 76 5.90 -6.07 -3.76
CA LEU A 76 5.52 -7.29 -3.08
C LEU A 76 4.00 -7.43 -3.15
N ALA A 77 3.53 -8.44 -3.85
CA ALA A 77 2.13 -8.85 -3.82
C ALA A 77 1.94 -9.90 -2.73
N THR A 78 0.98 -9.67 -1.82
CA THR A 78 0.63 -10.61 -0.76
C THR A 78 -0.82 -11.01 -0.93
N VAL A 79 -1.06 -12.30 -1.18
CA VAL A 79 -2.38 -12.92 -1.27
C VAL A 79 -2.76 -13.45 0.10
N TYR A 80 -3.97 -13.11 0.57
CA TYR A 80 -4.58 -13.63 1.80
C TYR A 80 -5.66 -14.64 1.41
N PHE A 81 -5.63 -15.81 2.05
CA PHE A 81 -6.52 -16.90 1.70
C PHE A 81 -6.87 -17.78 2.90
N HIS A 82 -7.92 -18.57 2.76
CA HIS A 82 -8.26 -19.67 3.68
C HIS A 82 -7.91 -21.02 3.07
N TYR A 83 -7.53 -21.94 3.94
CA TYR A 83 -7.25 -23.34 3.56
C TYR A 83 -7.77 -24.29 4.62
N GLU A 84 -8.14 -25.51 4.18
CA GLU A 84 -8.59 -26.59 5.03
C GLU A 84 -8.18 -27.92 4.40
N GLY A 85 -7.68 -28.86 5.20
CA GLY A 85 -7.31 -30.20 4.72
C GLY A 85 -6.25 -30.20 3.62
N GLY A 86 -5.39 -29.15 3.54
CA GLY A 86 -4.37 -29.03 2.50
C GLY A 86 -4.88 -28.43 1.19
N ALA A 87 -6.11 -27.93 1.13
CA ALA A 87 -6.70 -27.31 -0.04
C ALA A 87 -7.09 -25.85 0.22
N ILE A 88 -6.90 -24.95 -0.76
CA ILE A 88 -7.34 -23.56 -0.71
C ILE A 88 -8.86 -23.52 -0.83
N THR A 89 -9.55 -22.99 0.17
CA THR A 89 -11.01 -22.89 0.20
C THR A 89 -11.52 -21.57 -0.37
N SER A 90 -10.84 -20.46 -0.06
CA SER A 90 -11.14 -19.13 -0.60
C SER A 90 -9.89 -18.25 -0.68
N VAL A 91 -9.97 -17.23 -1.53
CA VAL A 91 -9.01 -16.09 -1.55
C VAL A 91 -9.78 -14.86 -1.12
N ASP A 92 -9.25 -14.16 -0.12
CA ASP A 92 -9.95 -13.04 0.52
C ASP A 92 -9.55 -11.69 -0.09
N SER A 93 -8.24 -11.49 -0.26
CA SER A 93 -7.71 -10.22 -0.77
C SER A 93 -6.29 -10.35 -1.29
N VAL A 94 -5.87 -9.33 -2.03
CA VAL A 94 -4.48 -9.12 -2.43
C VAL A 94 -4.05 -7.74 -1.96
N ARG A 95 -2.83 -7.63 -1.46
CA ARG A 95 -2.20 -6.34 -1.17
C ARG A 95 -0.91 -6.22 -1.94
N VAL A 96 -0.69 -5.06 -2.52
CA VAL A 96 0.56 -4.75 -3.23
C VAL A 96 1.28 -3.62 -2.50
N LYS A 97 2.57 -3.79 -2.25
CA LYS A 97 3.43 -2.82 -1.57
C LYS A 97 4.70 -2.59 -2.38
N ALA A 98 5.11 -1.35 -2.53
CA ALA A 98 6.41 -1.02 -3.14
C ALA A 98 7.56 -1.58 -2.28
N VAL A 99 8.56 -2.17 -2.93
CA VAL A 99 9.75 -2.74 -2.29
C VAL A 99 10.99 -1.96 -2.71
N GLU A 100 11.22 -1.79 -4.01
CA GLU A 100 12.39 -1.12 -4.54
C GLU A 100 12.02 -0.26 -5.74
N GLY A 101 12.88 0.75 -6.01
CA GLY A 101 12.67 1.70 -7.08
C GLY A 101 11.70 2.81 -6.68
N TRP A 102 11.10 3.43 -7.68
CA TRP A 102 10.22 4.60 -7.51
C TRP A 102 8.74 4.25 -7.62
N VAL A 103 8.39 3.06 -7.21
CA VAL A 103 7.01 2.60 -7.26
C VAL A 103 6.27 3.19 -6.07
N SER A 104 5.34 4.08 -6.35
CA SER A 104 4.29 4.46 -5.42
C SER A 104 3.05 3.67 -5.77
N ILE A 105 2.61 2.79 -4.90
CA ILE A 105 1.41 1.99 -5.11
C ILE A 105 0.28 2.62 -4.32
N GLN A 106 -0.84 2.91 -4.98
CA GLN A 106 -2.04 3.33 -4.30
C GLN A 106 -2.70 2.13 -3.61
N GLN A 107 -3.37 2.38 -2.49
CA GLN A 107 -3.85 1.31 -1.60
C GLN A 107 -4.98 0.44 -2.20
N ASP A 108 -5.52 0.81 -3.34
CA ASP A 108 -6.67 0.14 -3.95
C ASP A 108 -6.21 -0.95 -4.92
N THR A 109 -5.87 -2.12 -4.35
CA THR A 109 -5.67 -3.34 -5.15
C THR A 109 -7.01 -4.02 -5.32
N GLU A 110 -7.43 -4.25 -6.56
CA GLU A 110 -8.71 -4.88 -6.90
C GLU A 110 -8.51 -6.37 -7.19
N LEU A 111 -9.04 -7.23 -6.32
CA LEU A 111 -9.06 -8.67 -6.56
C LEU A 111 -10.13 -9.01 -7.62
N ASN A 112 -9.73 -9.64 -8.71
CA ASN A 112 -10.67 -10.20 -9.67
C ASN A 112 -11.14 -11.59 -9.20
N ALA A 113 -12.07 -11.61 -8.25
CA ALA A 113 -12.56 -12.85 -7.65
C ALA A 113 -13.18 -13.83 -8.66
N ALA A 114 -13.83 -13.33 -9.72
CA ALA A 114 -14.42 -14.15 -10.77
C ALA A 114 -13.38 -14.83 -11.67
N GLY A 115 -12.17 -14.29 -11.72
CA GLY A 115 -11.06 -14.83 -12.51
C GLY A 115 -10.17 -15.82 -11.77
N ILE A 116 -10.42 -16.05 -10.47
CA ILE A 116 -9.62 -17.01 -9.70
C ILE A 116 -9.87 -18.43 -10.23
N SER A 117 -8.78 -19.14 -10.51
CA SER A 117 -8.84 -20.54 -10.93
C SER A 117 -7.98 -21.40 -10.02
N TYR A 118 -8.39 -22.64 -9.82
CA TYR A 118 -7.73 -23.60 -8.95
C TYR A 118 -7.33 -24.84 -9.76
N ASN A 119 -6.25 -25.52 -9.35
CA ASN A 119 -5.99 -26.86 -9.83
C ASN A 119 -7.03 -27.84 -9.24
N GLU A 120 -7.05 -29.09 -9.71
CA GLU A 120 -8.04 -30.12 -9.31
C GLU A 120 -8.03 -30.37 -7.80
N GLU A 121 -6.85 -30.43 -7.21
CA GLU A 121 -6.64 -30.72 -5.78
C GLU A 121 -6.75 -29.44 -4.91
N ARG A 122 -6.90 -28.28 -5.54
CA ARG A 122 -6.93 -26.96 -4.89
C ARG A 122 -5.69 -26.65 -4.03
N THR A 123 -4.56 -27.28 -4.34
CA THR A 123 -3.27 -26.94 -3.74
C THR A 123 -2.64 -25.71 -4.37
N GLN A 124 -3.16 -25.28 -5.53
CA GLN A 124 -2.75 -24.07 -6.23
C GLN A 124 -3.96 -23.23 -6.62
N ALA A 125 -3.76 -21.90 -6.57
CA ALA A 125 -4.73 -20.92 -7.04
C ALA A 125 -4.03 -19.85 -7.88
N ALA A 126 -4.48 -19.65 -9.13
CA ALA A 126 -4.09 -18.47 -9.91
C ALA A 126 -5.03 -17.32 -9.54
N VAL A 127 -4.46 -16.26 -9.00
CA VAL A 127 -5.18 -15.12 -8.40
C VAL A 127 -4.90 -13.87 -9.23
N PRO A 128 -5.82 -13.48 -10.12
CA PRO A 128 -5.71 -12.25 -10.89
C PRO A 128 -6.14 -11.03 -10.06
N PHE A 129 -5.41 -9.93 -10.21
CA PHE A 129 -5.69 -8.67 -9.55
C PHE A 129 -5.19 -7.49 -10.37
N THR A 130 -5.77 -6.33 -10.11
CA THR A 130 -5.39 -5.06 -10.71
C THR A 130 -4.89 -4.11 -9.62
N TYR A 131 -3.83 -3.36 -9.89
CA TYR A 131 -3.32 -2.36 -8.97
C TYR A 131 -2.85 -1.11 -9.72
N TYR A 132 -2.80 0.00 -9.00
CA TYR A 132 -2.42 1.31 -9.51
C TYR A 132 -1.02 1.66 -8.99
N ALA A 133 -0.09 1.91 -9.89
CA ALA A 133 1.26 2.29 -9.53
C ALA A 133 1.74 3.50 -10.31
N SER A 134 2.54 4.34 -9.65
CA SER A 134 3.20 5.48 -10.27
C SER A 134 4.67 5.16 -10.47
N ILE A 135 5.10 5.16 -11.72
CA ILE A 135 6.50 5.00 -12.13
C ILE A 135 6.94 6.32 -12.75
N GLY A 136 7.89 7.00 -12.10
CA GLY A 136 8.30 8.34 -12.51
C GLY A 136 7.16 9.36 -12.35
N SER A 137 6.80 10.07 -13.41
CA SER A 137 5.74 11.11 -13.39
C SER A 137 4.36 10.59 -13.80
N GLY A 138 4.23 9.32 -14.14
CA GLY A 138 2.99 8.72 -14.65
C GLY A 138 2.35 7.76 -13.67
N MET A 139 1.01 7.74 -13.64
CA MET A 139 0.23 6.68 -12.99
C MET A 139 -0.29 5.74 -14.07
N ALA A 140 -0.19 4.44 -13.83
CA ALA A 140 -0.69 3.41 -14.71
C ALA A 140 -1.42 2.32 -13.92
N VAL A 141 -2.27 1.60 -14.61
CA VAL A 141 -3.00 0.43 -14.12
C VAL A 141 -2.25 -0.81 -14.59
N TYR A 142 -2.04 -1.74 -13.69
CA TYR A 142 -1.35 -3.00 -13.98
C TYR A 142 -2.20 -4.18 -13.59
N ASP A 143 -2.42 -5.07 -14.53
CA ASP A 143 -3.00 -6.39 -14.26
C ASP A 143 -1.88 -7.38 -13.99
N ASN A 144 -2.07 -8.23 -12.99
CA ASN A 144 -1.11 -9.26 -12.64
C ASN A 144 -1.82 -10.53 -12.16
N ILE A 145 -1.10 -11.64 -12.15
CA ILE A 145 -1.57 -12.93 -11.62
C ILE A 145 -0.46 -13.48 -10.73
N VAL A 146 -0.81 -13.79 -9.49
CA VAL A 146 0.05 -14.55 -8.58
C VAL A 146 -0.49 -15.97 -8.46
N VAL A 147 0.39 -16.96 -8.52
CA VAL A 147 0.03 -18.36 -8.33
C VAL A 147 0.39 -18.79 -6.92
N VAL A 148 -0.61 -18.81 -6.05
CA VAL A 148 -0.47 -19.38 -4.70
C VAL A 148 -0.22 -20.87 -4.83
N ASN A 149 0.80 -21.39 -4.13
CA ASN A 149 1.12 -22.81 -4.12
C ASN A 149 1.36 -23.30 -2.68
N LEU A 150 0.47 -24.15 -2.16
CA LEU A 150 0.56 -24.73 -0.80
C LEU A 150 1.70 -25.73 -0.66
N GLU A 151 2.21 -26.27 -1.77
CA GLU A 151 3.34 -27.22 -1.76
C GLU A 151 4.70 -26.49 -1.82
N TYR A 152 4.69 -25.15 -1.89
CA TYR A 152 5.93 -24.40 -1.89
C TYR A 152 6.72 -24.67 -0.62
N ARG A 153 7.94 -25.17 -0.77
CA ARG A 153 8.91 -25.36 0.30
C ARG A 153 10.11 -24.48 0.00
N GLU A 154 10.50 -23.70 0.96
CA GLU A 154 11.79 -23.00 0.87
C GLU A 154 12.91 -24.02 0.69
N GLY A 155 13.70 -23.88 -0.38
CA GLY A 155 14.89 -24.66 -0.65
C GLY A 155 16.09 -24.20 0.19
#